data_e850edc729a3e15174f8f6599b31ece0
#
_entry.id   e850edc729a3e15174f8f6599b31ece0
#
_cell.length_a   1.000
_cell.length_b   1.000
_cell.length_c   1.000
_cell.angle_alpha   90.00
_cell.angle_beta   90.00
_cell.angle_gamma   90.00
#
_symmetry.space_group_name_H-M   'P 1'
#
loop_
_entity.id
_entity.type
_entity.pdbx_description
1 polymer ?
#
loop_
_entity_poly.entity_id
_entity_poly.type
_entity_poly.pdbx_seq_one_letter_code
_entity_poly.pdbx_strand_id
1 'polypeptide(L)'
;MSPLIQVPEFLSLHEKYAICRPVGEMTLERAVTAVDDALHYCLKNKIRGLLVNVSGTSGFPSPSLTDRFWYVTKWAETARGRVVLSMVAPPFMVLPDKMGVTFASNRGLQSEVFFDENEAAEWLCSVCKL
;
A
#
# COMPACT_ATOMS: atom_id res chain seq x y z
N MET A 1 8.88 13.49 -26.82
CA MET A 1 8.71 13.48 -25.40
C MET A 1 8.62 12.06 -24.91
N SER A 2 9.30 11.81 -23.85
CA SER A 2 9.20 10.48 -23.32
C SER A 2 7.76 10.18 -23.00
N PRO A 3 7.36 8.95 -23.17
CA PRO A 3 6.07 8.56 -22.70
C PRO A 3 6.00 8.98 -21.27
N LEU A 4 5.06 9.79 -21.01
CA LEU A 4 4.85 10.23 -19.70
C LEU A 4 4.54 9.03 -18.87
N ILE A 5 5.28 8.90 -17.82
CA ILE A 5 4.91 7.96 -16.80
C ILE A 5 3.64 8.55 -16.24
N GLN A 6 2.52 7.97 -16.63
CA GLN A 6 1.25 8.40 -16.11
C GLN A 6 1.15 8.04 -14.65
N VAL A 7 0.66 8.98 -13.85
CA VAL A 7 0.36 8.71 -12.46
C VAL A 7 -0.78 7.69 -12.43
N PRO A 8 -0.61 6.56 -11.75
CA PRO A 8 -1.65 5.55 -11.67
C PRO A 8 -2.96 6.09 -11.12
N GLU A 9 -4.06 5.44 -11.50
CA GLU A 9 -5.35 5.77 -10.94
C GLU A 9 -5.30 5.66 -9.42
N PHE A 10 -5.98 6.56 -8.73
CA PHE A 10 -6.05 6.64 -7.26
C PHE A 10 -4.78 7.16 -6.58
N LEU A 11 -3.71 7.41 -7.32
CA LEU A 11 -2.47 7.89 -6.73
C LEU A 11 -2.39 9.41 -6.77
N SER A 12 -2.08 10.00 -5.63
CA SER A 12 -1.81 11.43 -5.50
C SER A 12 -0.38 11.59 -5.00
N LEU A 13 0.29 12.64 -5.43
CA LEU A 13 1.64 12.92 -4.98
C LEU A 13 1.59 13.93 -3.85
N HIS A 14 2.16 13.56 -2.72
CA HIS A 14 2.39 14.45 -1.61
C HIS A 14 3.82 14.97 -1.73
N GLU A 15 4.11 16.03 -1.02
CA GLU A 15 5.45 16.62 -1.04
C GLU A 15 6.55 15.63 -0.66
N LYS A 16 6.28 14.74 0.29
CA LYS A 16 7.29 13.82 0.84
C LYS A 16 7.04 12.35 0.53
N TYR A 17 5.84 11.99 0.12
CA TYR A 17 5.46 10.61 -0.15
C TYR A 17 4.29 10.59 -1.13
N ALA A 18 3.90 9.40 -1.55
CA ALA A 18 2.74 9.24 -2.42
C ALA A 18 1.57 8.65 -1.63
N ILE A 19 0.36 8.94 -2.04
CA ILE A 19 -0.85 8.45 -1.40
C ILE A 19 -1.73 7.76 -2.43
N CYS A 20 -2.09 6.51 -2.16
CA CYS A 20 -3.00 5.74 -3.01
C CYS A 20 -4.31 5.55 -2.25
N ARG A 21 -5.42 6.07 -2.79
CA ARG A 21 -6.75 5.96 -2.19
C ARG A 21 -7.72 5.33 -3.17
N PRO A 22 -7.69 4.00 -3.34
CA PRO A 22 -8.68 3.36 -4.18
C PRO A 22 -10.07 3.53 -3.57
N VAL A 23 -11.05 3.85 -4.40
CA VAL A 23 -12.41 4.08 -3.92
C VAL A 23 -13.40 3.40 -4.86
N GLY A 24 -14.52 2.99 -4.29
CA GLY A 24 -15.61 2.42 -5.05
C GLY A 24 -15.71 0.91 -4.93
N GLU A 25 -16.71 0.36 -5.63
CA GLU A 25 -16.91 -1.08 -5.67
C GLU A 25 -15.90 -1.71 -6.62
N MET A 26 -15.19 -2.71 -6.14
CA MET A 26 -14.17 -3.38 -6.96
C MET A 26 -13.87 -4.78 -6.39
N THR A 27 -13.16 -5.57 -7.18
CA THR A 27 -12.68 -6.87 -6.70
C THR A 27 -11.42 -6.67 -5.87
N LEU A 28 -11.09 -7.69 -5.06
CA LEU A 28 -9.83 -7.69 -4.32
C LEU A 28 -8.65 -7.57 -5.29
N GLU A 29 -8.70 -8.28 -6.40
CA GLU A 29 -7.64 -8.25 -7.41
C GLU A 29 -7.43 -6.84 -7.97
N ARG A 30 -8.51 -6.10 -8.21
CA ARG A 30 -8.40 -4.73 -8.69
C ARG A 30 -7.74 -3.82 -7.66
N ALA A 31 -8.12 -3.99 -6.38
CA ALA A 31 -7.52 -3.20 -5.30
C ALA A 31 -6.03 -3.52 -5.16
N VAL A 32 -5.68 -4.81 -5.21
CA VAL A 32 -4.29 -5.24 -5.13
C VAL A 32 -3.47 -4.68 -6.29
N THR A 33 -4.03 -4.67 -7.50
CA THR A 33 -3.36 -4.13 -8.67
C THR A 33 -3.14 -2.62 -8.54
N ALA A 34 -4.12 -1.91 -7.99
CA ALA A 34 -3.97 -0.47 -7.78
C ALA A 34 -2.79 -0.16 -6.87
N VAL A 35 -2.63 -0.92 -5.80
CA VAL A 35 -1.49 -0.76 -4.89
C VAL A 35 -0.18 -1.13 -5.57
N ASP A 36 -0.18 -2.21 -6.34
CA ASP A 36 1.02 -2.65 -7.06
C ASP A 36 1.48 -1.61 -8.08
N ASP A 37 0.54 -1.02 -8.81
CA ASP A 37 0.85 0.04 -9.76
C ASP A 37 1.44 1.26 -9.05
N ALA A 38 0.90 1.59 -7.87
CA ALA A 38 1.42 2.68 -7.06
C ALA A 38 2.85 2.39 -6.58
N LEU A 39 3.12 1.15 -6.18
CA LEU A 39 4.48 0.74 -5.78
C LEU A 39 5.45 0.83 -6.95
N HIS A 40 5.03 0.39 -8.13
CA HIS A 40 5.87 0.53 -9.33
C HIS A 40 6.20 1.99 -9.62
N TYR A 41 5.21 2.85 -9.52
CA TYR A 41 5.41 4.27 -9.74
C TYR A 41 6.40 4.85 -8.74
N CYS A 42 6.24 4.51 -7.45
CA CYS A 42 7.14 4.97 -6.41
C CYS A 42 8.57 4.48 -6.66
N LEU A 43 8.72 3.20 -7.03
CA LEU A 43 10.03 2.64 -7.30
C LEU A 43 10.73 3.38 -8.45
N LYS A 44 10.01 3.61 -9.54
CA LYS A 44 10.58 4.30 -10.70
C LYS A 44 10.93 5.75 -10.43
N ASN A 45 10.17 6.41 -9.59
CA ASN A 45 10.36 7.84 -9.31
C ASN A 45 11.12 8.09 -8.01
N LYS A 46 11.69 7.04 -7.42
CA LYS A 46 12.52 7.14 -6.21
C LYS A 46 11.77 7.74 -5.03
N ILE A 47 10.49 7.44 -4.94
CA ILE A 47 9.64 7.83 -3.80
C ILE A 47 9.74 6.71 -2.77
N ARG A 48 10.25 7.01 -1.59
CA ARG A 48 10.50 5.99 -0.57
C ARG A 48 9.28 5.56 0.20
N GLY A 49 8.27 6.38 0.28
CA GLY A 49 7.11 6.10 1.10
C GLY A 49 5.81 6.11 0.31
N LEU A 50 4.99 5.09 0.53
CA LEU A 50 3.65 5.01 -0.04
C LEU A 50 2.64 4.79 1.07
N LEU A 51 1.68 5.70 1.18
CA LEU A 51 0.53 5.53 2.06
C LEU A 51 -0.64 5.02 1.22
N VAL A 52 -1.25 3.92 1.65
CA VAL A 52 -2.41 3.34 0.97
C VAL A 52 -3.59 3.35 1.91
N ASN A 53 -4.70 3.97 1.48
CA ASN A 53 -5.93 3.99 2.27
C ASN A 53 -7.02 3.24 1.50
N VAL A 54 -7.40 2.07 1.98
CA VAL A 54 -8.42 1.23 1.33
C VAL A 54 -9.80 1.37 1.96
N SER A 55 -9.96 2.32 2.88
CA SER A 55 -11.24 2.50 3.60
C SER A 55 -12.40 2.86 2.69
N GLY A 56 -12.13 3.41 1.52
CA GLY A 56 -13.18 3.78 0.55
C GLY A 56 -13.56 2.68 -0.41
N THR A 57 -13.00 1.48 -0.28
CA THR A 57 -13.31 0.37 -1.18
C THR A 57 -14.46 -0.47 -0.67
N SER A 58 -15.15 -1.14 -1.59
CA SER A 58 -16.20 -2.10 -1.27
C SER A 58 -16.20 -3.18 -2.36
N GLY A 59 -16.99 -4.23 -2.16
CA GLY A 59 -17.15 -5.26 -3.18
C GLY A 59 -16.37 -6.54 -2.90
N PHE A 60 -15.61 -6.58 -1.82
CA PHE A 60 -14.92 -7.81 -1.41
C PHE A 60 -14.88 -7.93 0.11
N PRO A 61 -14.90 -9.16 0.63
CA PRO A 61 -14.84 -9.36 2.08
C PRO A 61 -13.41 -9.16 2.59
N SER A 62 -13.25 -9.22 3.90
CA SER A 62 -11.90 -9.20 4.50
C SER A 62 -11.07 -10.32 3.88
N PRO A 63 -9.88 -10.03 3.37
CA PRO A 63 -9.08 -11.05 2.69
C PRO A 63 -8.69 -12.21 3.61
N SER A 64 -8.66 -13.41 3.04
CA SER A 64 -8.20 -14.59 3.75
C SER A 64 -6.70 -14.53 4.00
N LEU A 65 -6.17 -15.44 4.83
CA LEU A 65 -4.72 -15.53 5.04
C LEU A 65 -4.00 -15.84 3.73
N THR A 66 -4.56 -16.72 2.92
CA THR A 66 -3.99 -17.07 1.61
C THR A 66 -3.93 -15.84 0.70
N ASP A 67 -5.01 -15.07 0.67
CA ASP A 67 -5.06 -13.84 -0.12
C ASP A 67 -3.99 -12.86 0.35
N ARG A 68 -3.86 -12.69 1.67
CA ARG A 68 -2.88 -11.76 2.24
C ARG A 68 -1.46 -12.18 1.89
N PHE A 69 -1.16 -13.46 1.98
CA PHE A 69 0.16 -13.98 1.61
C PHE A 69 0.45 -13.69 0.14
N TRP A 70 -0.55 -13.93 -0.72
CA TRP A 70 -0.42 -13.70 -2.16
C TRP A 70 -0.11 -12.24 -2.49
N TYR A 71 -0.95 -11.31 -2.01
CA TYR A 71 -0.75 -9.93 -2.44
C TYR A 71 0.46 -9.27 -1.75
N VAL A 72 0.75 -9.65 -0.52
CA VAL A 72 1.93 -9.13 0.16
C VAL A 72 3.22 -9.58 -0.53
N THR A 73 3.26 -10.84 -0.96
CA THR A 73 4.41 -11.36 -1.71
C THR A 73 4.60 -10.56 -3.01
N LYS A 74 3.49 -10.32 -3.71
CA LYS A 74 3.52 -9.54 -4.95
C LYS A 74 4.04 -8.13 -4.71
N TRP A 75 3.52 -7.46 -3.70
CA TRP A 75 3.94 -6.11 -3.37
C TRP A 75 5.40 -6.04 -2.93
N ALA A 76 5.85 -7.03 -2.17
CA ALA A 76 7.25 -7.07 -1.73
C ALA A 76 8.20 -7.21 -2.92
N GLU A 77 7.83 -8.03 -3.90
CA GLU A 77 8.62 -8.17 -5.12
C GLU A 77 8.69 -6.86 -5.90
N THR A 78 7.57 -6.16 -5.99
CA THR A 78 7.53 -4.88 -6.70
C THR A 78 8.34 -3.81 -5.98
N ALA A 79 8.23 -3.74 -4.66
CA ALA A 79 8.88 -2.70 -3.86
C ALA A 79 10.41 -2.88 -3.78
N ARG A 80 10.90 -4.10 -3.88
CA ARG A 80 12.34 -4.41 -3.88
C ARG A 80 13.09 -3.83 -2.68
N GLY A 81 12.42 -3.74 -1.52
CA GLY A 81 13.01 -3.18 -0.32
C GLY A 81 13.26 -1.68 -0.37
N ARG A 82 12.78 -0.99 -1.40
CA ARG A 82 13.05 0.44 -1.60
C ARG A 82 11.85 1.34 -1.31
N VAL A 83 10.68 0.77 -1.14
CA VAL A 83 9.46 1.51 -0.84
C VAL A 83 8.88 0.98 0.46
N VAL A 84 8.62 1.89 1.39
CA VAL A 84 7.97 1.56 2.67
C VAL A 84 6.48 1.78 2.50
N LEU A 85 5.68 0.85 3.01
CA LEU A 85 4.24 0.86 2.83
C LEU A 85 3.53 1.13 4.15
N SER A 86 2.71 2.16 4.18
CA SER A 86 1.84 2.46 5.31
C SER A 86 0.40 2.28 4.87
N MET A 87 -0.36 1.42 5.54
CA MET A 87 -1.73 1.12 5.15
C MET A 87 -2.74 1.64 6.14
N VAL A 88 -3.84 2.18 5.62
CA VAL A 88 -5.02 2.53 6.40
C VAL A 88 -6.15 1.62 5.93
N ALA A 89 -6.75 0.89 6.86
CA ALA A 89 -7.83 -0.03 6.56
C ALA A 89 -8.84 -0.01 7.71
N PRO A 90 -10.13 -0.31 7.43
CA PRO A 90 -11.11 -0.39 8.50
C PRO A 90 -10.81 -1.59 9.40
N PRO A 91 -11.20 -1.52 10.69
CA PRO A 91 -10.88 -2.58 11.64
C PRO A 91 -11.26 -3.99 11.20
N PHE A 92 -12.38 -4.15 10.48
CA PHE A 92 -12.82 -5.48 10.08
C PHE A 92 -11.87 -6.15 9.07
N MET A 93 -11.00 -5.37 8.41
CA MET A 93 -10.05 -5.90 7.46
C MET A 93 -8.70 -6.23 8.08
N VAL A 94 -8.48 -5.84 9.33
CA VAL A 94 -7.19 -6.04 9.98
C VAL A 94 -7.28 -7.20 10.96
N LEU A 95 -6.44 -8.22 10.76
CA LEU A 95 -6.39 -9.35 11.69
C LEU A 95 -5.77 -8.89 13.01
N PRO A 96 -6.23 -9.43 14.14
CA PRO A 96 -5.73 -9.00 15.45
C PRO A 96 -4.21 -9.08 15.60
N ASP A 97 -3.59 -10.06 14.99
CA ASP A 97 -2.13 -10.28 15.07
C ASP A 97 -1.38 -9.64 13.89
N LYS A 98 -2.08 -8.90 13.03
CA LYS A 98 -1.47 -8.23 11.88
C LYS A 98 -0.62 -9.15 11.03
N MET A 99 -1.13 -10.33 10.70
CA MET A 99 -0.40 -11.31 9.92
C MET A 99 0.13 -10.78 8.60
N GLY A 100 -0.61 -9.84 7.97
CA GLY A 100 -0.15 -9.23 6.73
C GLY A 100 1.17 -8.48 6.90
N VAL A 101 1.34 -7.77 8.02
CA VAL A 101 2.57 -7.06 8.33
C VAL A 101 3.72 -8.06 8.54
N THR A 102 3.44 -9.17 9.22
CA THR A 102 4.43 -10.23 9.43
C THR A 102 4.87 -10.85 8.11
N PHE A 103 3.92 -11.17 7.23
CA PHE A 103 4.22 -11.72 5.91
C PHE A 103 5.10 -10.76 5.11
N ALA A 104 4.76 -9.46 5.15
CA ALA A 104 5.50 -8.43 4.43
C ALA A 104 6.94 -8.35 4.94
N SER A 105 7.10 -8.30 6.26
CA SER A 105 8.42 -8.22 6.88
C SER A 105 9.29 -9.42 6.48
N ASN A 106 8.72 -10.62 6.48
CA ASN A 106 9.43 -11.82 6.10
C ASN A 106 9.89 -11.81 4.64
N ARG A 107 9.27 -10.98 3.82
CA ARG A 107 9.60 -10.84 2.38
C ARG A 107 10.38 -9.57 2.09
N GLY A 108 10.80 -8.84 3.13
CA GLY A 108 11.60 -7.63 2.97
C GLY A 108 10.81 -6.37 2.68
N LEU A 109 9.48 -6.39 2.84
CA LEU A 109 8.66 -5.20 2.69
C LEU A 109 8.37 -4.62 4.07
N GLN A 110 8.93 -3.46 4.35
CA GLN A 110 8.65 -2.75 5.58
C GLN A 110 7.27 -2.11 5.46
N SER A 111 6.37 -2.46 6.37
CA SER A 111 5.00 -1.97 6.32
C SER A 111 4.39 -1.93 7.72
N GLU A 112 3.30 -1.17 7.84
CA GLU A 112 2.49 -1.13 9.05
C GLU A 112 1.05 -0.80 8.66
N VAL A 113 0.09 -1.12 9.52
CA VAL A 113 -1.31 -0.87 9.26
C VAL A 113 -1.91 -0.04 10.39
N PHE A 114 -2.76 0.90 10.00
CA PHE A 114 -3.38 1.87 10.89
C PHE A 114 -4.87 1.99 10.58
N PHE A 115 -5.61 2.60 11.49
CA PHE A 115 -7.03 2.92 11.29
C PHE A 115 -7.25 4.39 10.96
N ASP A 116 -6.20 5.19 11.06
CA ASP A 116 -6.25 6.63 10.86
C ASP A 116 -5.12 7.07 9.94
N GLU A 117 -5.46 7.91 8.95
CA GLU A 117 -4.51 8.35 7.94
C GLU A 117 -3.40 9.23 8.52
N ASN A 118 -3.72 10.03 9.54
CA ASN A 118 -2.70 10.88 10.16
C ASN A 118 -1.64 10.06 10.86
N GLU A 119 -2.05 9.03 11.59
CA GLU A 119 -1.11 8.12 12.26
C GLU A 119 -0.24 7.40 11.23
N ALA A 120 -0.86 6.97 10.13
CA ALA A 120 -0.15 6.28 9.06
C ALA A 120 0.92 7.19 8.43
N ALA A 121 0.56 8.46 8.22
CA ALA A 121 1.49 9.42 7.64
C ALA A 121 2.65 9.73 8.60
N GLU A 122 2.37 9.89 9.88
CA GLU A 122 3.40 10.15 10.88
C GLU A 122 4.41 9.01 10.94
N TRP A 123 3.91 7.77 10.97
CA TRP A 123 4.78 6.60 10.99
C TRP A 123 5.65 6.55 9.72
N LEU A 124 5.04 6.78 8.56
CA LEU A 124 5.74 6.73 7.29
C LEU A 124 6.88 7.75 7.23
N CYS A 125 6.60 8.98 7.65
CA CYS A 125 7.60 10.03 7.67
C CYS A 125 8.73 9.71 8.65
N SER A 126 8.41 9.13 9.79
CA SER A 126 9.40 8.74 10.79
C SER A 126 10.33 7.66 10.24
N VAL A 127 9.75 6.61 9.66
CA VAL A 127 10.53 5.46 9.17
C VAL A 127 11.40 5.85 7.97
N CYS A 128 10.85 6.62 7.05
CA CYS A 128 11.58 7.06 5.86
C CYS A 128 12.45 8.28 6.10
N LYS A 129 12.37 8.88 7.28
CA LYS A 129 13.12 10.11 7.63
C LYS A 129 12.81 11.25 6.68
N LEU A 130 11.55 11.45 6.45
CA LEU A 130 11.07 12.50 5.53
C LEU A 130 10.82 13.81 6.24
#